data_dcf5ae4c3148e24f2b86779f1b135de0
#
_entry.id   dcf5ae4c3148e24f2b86779f1b135de0
#
_cell.length_a   1.000
_cell.length_b   1.000
_cell.length_c   1.000
_cell.angle_alpha   90.00
_cell.angle_beta   90.00
_cell.angle_gamma   90.00
#
_symmetry.space_group_name_H-M   'P 1'
#
loop_
_entity.id
_entity.type
_entity.pdbx_description
1 polymer ?
#
loop_
_entity_poly.entity_id
_entity_poly.type
_entity_poly.pdbx_seq_one_letter_code
_entity_poly.pdbx_strand_id
1 'polypeptide(L)'
;MIVLESLEQFQQHYRTGRKWQRCSETINNIDNISPGVAHSIGDSLAYRVTNDASTDALFVGHRRYFEVHYYLQGAQKIEYAAKDALQTVECYRDETDREYLKGMGTTEQVREGQIVICENHEAYRFISEEPVKKVILNVTIEDGYFHNK
;
A
#
# COMPACT_ATOMS: atom_id res chain seq x y z
N MET A 1 9.91 1.78 -3.57
CA MET A 1 8.64 2.50 -3.33
C MET A 1 8.43 3.50 -4.45
N ILE A 2 7.22 3.59 -4.96
CA ILE A 2 6.85 4.52 -6.02
C ILE A 2 5.86 5.53 -5.43
N VAL A 3 6.17 6.82 -5.56
CA VAL A 3 5.29 7.89 -5.11
C VAL A 3 4.80 8.66 -6.33
N LEU A 4 3.49 8.75 -6.48
CA LEU A 4 2.84 9.49 -7.56
C LEU A 4 2.09 10.70 -6.97
N GLU A 5 2.13 11.81 -7.67
CA GLU A 5 1.63 13.09 -7.15
C GLU A 5 0.11 13.20 -7.15
N SER A 6 -0.58 12.39 -7.98
CA SER A 6 -2.02 12.48 -8.14
C SER A 6 -2.62 11.20 -8.69
N LEU A 7 -3.94 11.07 -8.57
CA LEU A 7 -4.68 9.97 -9.19
C LEU A 7 -4.53 10.00 -10.72
N GLU A 8 -4.46 11.18 -11.33
CA GLU A 8 -4.25 11.30 -12.77
C GLU A 8 -2.92 10.69 -13.19
N GLN A 9 -1.85 10.95 -12.44
CA GLN A 9 -0.55 10.37 -12.71
C GLN A 9 -0.58 8.85 -12.55
N PHE A 10 -1.29 8.34 -11.55
CA PHE A 10 -1.51 6.91 -11.37
C PHE A 10 -2.21 6.30 -12.59
N GLN A 11 -3.26 6.92 -13.07
CA GLN A 11 -4.00 6.44 -14.24
C GLN A 11 -3.14 6.44 -15.51
N GLN A 12 -2.26 7.42 -15.67
CA GLN A 12 -1.33 7.47 -16.80
C GLN A 12 -0.29 6.35 -16.76
N HIS A 13 0.23 6.05 -15.58
CA HIS A 13 1.22 4.98 -15.40
C HIS A 13 0.61 3.59 -15.56
N TYR A 14 -0.61 3.39 -15.11
CA TYR A 14 -1.26 2.08 -15.02
C TYR A 14 -2.58 2.05 -15.78
N ARG A 15 -2.60 2.66 -16.95
CA ARG A 15 -3.81 2.72 -17.80
C ARG A 15 -4.18 1.40 -18.45
N THR A 16 -3.25 0.45 -18.49
CA THR A 16 -3.49 -0.89 -19.01
C THR A 16 -3.54 -1.88 -17.85
N GLY A 17 -4.40 -2.91 -17.95
CA GLY A 17 -4.53 -3.90 -16.90
C GLY A 17 -5.75 -3.67 -16.02
N ARG A 18 -6.54 -4.73 -15.86
CA ARG A 18 -7.78 -4.68 -15.09
C ARG A 18 -7.57 -4.32 -13.62
N LYS A 19 -6.50 -4.82 -13.01
CA LYS A 19 -6.21 -4.58 -11.61
C LYS A 19 -6.05 -3.09 -11.32
N TRP A 20 -5.31 -2.42 -12.17
CA TRP A 20 -5.04 -0.99 -12.02
C TRP A 20 -6.25 -0.15 -12.35
N GLN A 21 -7.03 -0.53 -13.34
CA GLN A 21 -8.29 0.13 -13.66
C GLN A 21 -9.27 0.01 -12.48
N ARG A 22 -9.35 -1.17 -11.86
CA ARG A 22 -10.18 -1.37 -10.66
C ARG A 22 -9.70 -0.54 -9.48
N CYS A 23 -8.39 -0.37 -9.31
CA CYS A 23 -7.86 0.54 -8.31
C CYS A 23 -8.37 1.96 -8.53
N SER A 24 -8.30 2.46 -9.76
CA SER A 24 -8.78 3.79 -10.10
C SER A 24 -10.27 3.95 -9.86
N GLU A 25 -11.07 2.96 -10.26
CA GLU A 25 -12.51 2.96 -10.02
C GLU A 25 -12.85 2.97 -8.54
N THR A 26 -12.14 2.18 -7.74
CA THR A 26 -12.33 2.12 -6.30
C THR A 26 -12.04 3.47 -5.66
N ILE A 27 -10.94 4.10 -6.04
CA ILE A 27 -10.57 5.41 -5.51
C ILE A 27 -11.63 6.47 -5.89
N ASN A 28 -12.15 6.42 -7.10
CA ASN A 28 -13.19 7.35 -7.55
C ASN A 28 -14.52 7.19 -6.80
N ASN A 29 -14.79 6.00 -6.25
CA ASN A 29 -16.03 5.70 -5.51
C ASN A 29 -15.82 5.69 -4.00
N ILE A 30 -14.73 6.22 -3.52
CA ILE A 30 -14.32 6.04 -2.12
C ILE A 30 -15.28 6.68 -1.11
N ASP A 31 -16.01 7.73 -1.50
CA ASP A 31 -16.96 8.41 -0.62
C ASP A 31 -18.11 7.51 -0.18
N ASN A 32 -18.34 6.40 -0.88
CA ASN A 32 -19.40 5.45 -0.56
C ASN A 32 -18.93 4.30 0.35
N ILE A 33 -17.68 4.36 0.83
CA ILE A 33 -17.08 3.27 1.58
C ILE A 33 -16.87 3.68 3.03
N SER A 34 -17.36 2.87 3.96
CA SER A 34 -17.17 3.09 5.38
C SER A 34 -15.75 2.75 5.82
N PRO A 35 -15.10 3.58 6.66
CA PRO A 35 -13.78 3.26 7.21
C PRO A 35 -13.77 1.95 8.00
N GLY A 36 -12.69 1.20 7.91
CA GLY A 36 -12.49 -0.02 8.67
C GLY A 36 -13.11 -1.27 8.06
N VAL A 37 -13.88 -1.14 6.99
CA VAL A 37 -14.50 -2.27 6.31
C VAL A 37 -13.65 -2.67 5.10
N ALA A 38 -13.30 -3.95 5.01
CA ALA A 38 -12.59 -4.47 3.86
C ALA A 38 -13.57 -4.87 2.76
N HIS A 39 -13.21 -4.56 1.54
CA HIS A 39 -13.98 -4.87 0.34
C HIS A 39 -13.10 -5.59 -0.67
N SER A 40 -13.72 -6.27 -1.64
CA SER A 40 -12.98 -6.91 -2.73
C SER A 40 -13.68 -6.72 -4.06
N ILE A 41 -12.89 -6.62 -5.12
CA ILE A 41 -13.37 -6.55 -6.50
C ILE A 41 -12.69 -7.66 -7.27
N GLY A 42 -13.42 -8.73 -7.57
CA GLY A 42 -12.87 -9.94 -8.18
C GLY A 42 -11.88 -10.61 -7.23
N ASP A 43 -11.00 -11.43 -7.77
CA ASP A 43 -10.05 -12.23 -7.00
C ASP A 43 -8.70 -11.53 -6.80
N SER A 44 -8.49 -10.39 -7.43
CA SER A 44 -7.18 -9.77 -7.51
C SER A 44 -7.02 -8.47 -6.75
N LEU A 45 -8.10 -7.94 -6.18
CA LEU A 45 -8.08 -6.65 -5.50
C LEU A 45 -8.93 -6.68 -4.24
N ALA A 46 -8.33 -6.33 -3.13
CA ALA A 46 -9.03 -6.02 -1.88
C ALA A 46 -8.66 -4.60 -1.44
N TYR A 47 -9.60 -3.90 -0.82
CA TYR A 47 -9.35 -2.53 -0.39
C TYR A 47 -10.10 -2.20 0.90
N ARG A 48 -9.58 -1.21 1.61
CA ARG A 48 -10.21 -0.69 2.84
C ARG A 48 -9.84 0.78 3.05
N VAL A 49 -10.68 1.48 3.77
CA VAL A 49 -10.39 2.86 4.19
C VAL A 49 -9.99 2.84 5.67
N THR A 50 -8.91 3.50 6.00
CA THR A 50 -8.46 3.67 7.37
C THR A 50 -8.45 5.15 7.76
N ASN A 51 -8.63 5.43 9.05
CA ASN A 51 -8.56 6.78 9.59
C ASN A 51 -8.03 6.70 11.01
N ASP A 52 -6.72 6.54 11.15
CA ASP A 52 -6.08 6.36 12.45
C ASP A 52 -4.70 7.03 12.51
N ALA A 53 -4.15 7.11 13.72
CA ALA A 53 -2.84 7.66 14.01
C ALA A 53 -1.96 6.58 14.63
N SER A 54 -1.65 5.56 13.86
CA SER A 54 -0.79 4.48 14.32
C SER A 54 0.63 4.60 13.75
N THR A 55 1.59 4.17 14.54
CA THR A 55 2.99 4.09 14.10
C THR A 55 3.46 2.65 14.22
N ASP A 56 3.98 2.11 13.12
CA ASP A 56 4.49 0.75 13.10
C ASP A 56 5.82 0.68 13.85
N ALA A 57 5.96 -0.29 14.74
CA ALA A 57 7.21 -0.55 15.43
C ALA A 57 8.24 -1.24 14.53
N LEU A 58 7.76 -2.08 13.62
CA LEU A 58 8.60 -2.89 12.72
C LEU A 58 8.26 -2.60 11.27
N PHE A 59 9.22 -2.89 10.38
CA PHE A 59 8.95 -2.93 8.95
C PHE A 59 8.09 -4.15 8.64
N VAL A 60 7.15 -3.97 7.73
CA VAL A 60 6.26 -5.03 7.26
C VAL A 60 6.57 -5.33 5.79
N GLY A 61 6.73 -6.60 5.46
CA GLY A 61 6.93 -7.06 4.09
C GLY A 61 5.81 -8.01 3.67
N HIS A 62 5.52 -8.02 2.38
CA HIS A 62 4.54 -8.90 1.74
C HIS A 62 5.20 -9.66 0.60
N ARG A 63 4.59 -10.77 0.17
CA ARG A 63 5.08 -11.53 -0.98
C ARG A 63 4.05 -11.65 -2.08
N ARG A 64 2.76 -11.75 -1.73
CA ARG A 64 1.69 -11.99 -2.70
C ARG A 64 1.01 -10.73 -3.19
N TYR A 65 1.20 -9.60 -2.52
CA TYR A 65 0.51 -8.36 -2.83
C TYR A 65 1.47 -7.19 -2.96
N PHE A 66 1.11 -6.27 -3.86
CA PHE A 66 1.52 -4.89 -3.77
C PHE A 66 0.49 -4.16 -2.94
N GLU A 67 0.92 -3.22 -2.11
CA GLU A 67 0.02 -2.31 -1.42
C GLU A 67 0.02 -0.95 -2.09
N VAL A 68 -1.17 -0.43 -2.39
CA VAL A 68 -1.35 0.91 -2.94
C VAL A 68 -2.07 1.74 -1.89
N HIS A 69 -1.49 2.88 -1.52
CA HIS A 69 -2.07 3.80 -0.54
C HIS A 69 -2.43 5.11 -1.23
N TYR A 70 -3.70 5.49 -1.20
CA TYR A 70 -4.15 6.78 -1.67
C TYR A 70 -4.55 7.65 -0.49
N TYR A 71 -3.89 8.80 -0.33
CA TYR A 71 -4.05 9.67 0.83
C TYR A 71 -5.20 10.63 0.63
N LEU A 72 -6.25 10.48 1.44
CA LEU A 72 -7.45 11.33 1.39
C LEU A 72 -7.32 12.54 2.29
N GLN A 73 -6.74 12.39 3.48
CA GLN A 73 -6.52 13.49 4.43
C GLN A 73 -5.29 13.20 5.28
N GLY A 74 -4.53 14.25 5.57
CA GLY A 74 -3.38 14.18 6.44
C GLY A 74 -2.08 13.87 5.73
N ALA A 75 -1.01 13.76 6.50
CA ALA A 75 0.32 13.44 6.03
C ALA A 75 0.93 12.33 6.86
N GLN A 76 1.79 11.53 6.24
CA GLN A 76 2.41 10.37 6.89
C GLN A 76 3.85 10.25 6.44
N LYS A 77 4.71 9.83 7.35
CA LYS A 77 6.08 9.43 7.00
C LYS A 77 6.11 7.95 6.74
N ILE A 78 6.86 7.55 5.72
CA ILE A 78 7.07 6.16 5.38
C ILE A 78 8.57 5.91 5.34
N GLU A 79 9.03 4.99 6.18
CA GLU A 79 10.38 4.49 6.13
C GLU A 79 10.36 3.18 5.35
N TYR A 80 11.24 3.04 4.37
CA TYR A 80 11.29 1.84 3.52
C TYR A 80 12.73 1.43 3.22
N ALA A 81 12.92 0.15 2.98
CA ALA A 81 14.20 -0.42 2.59
C ALA A 81 13.98 -1.74 1.87
N ALA A 82 14.96 -2.14 1.07
CA ALA A 82 14.98 -3.49 0.51
C ALA A 82 15.00 -4.51 1.65
N LYS A 83 14.27 -5.61 1.51
CA LYS A 83 14.17 -6.63 2.55
C LYS A 83 15.53 -7.21 2.93
N ASP A 84 16.42 -7.39 1.96
CA ASP A 84 17.76 -7.91 2.20
C ASP A 84 18.69 -6.95 2.95
N ALA A 85 18.32 -5.69 3.05
CA ALA A 85 19.04 -4.69 3.85
C ALA A 85 18.53 -4.63 5.30
N LEU A 86 17.52 -5.40 5.65
CA LEU A 86 16.88 -5.42 6.95
C LEU A 86 17.09 -6.78 7.62
N GLN A 87 16.89 -6.82 8.95
CA GLN A 87 16.97 -8.04 9.72
C GLN A 87 15.59 -8.58 10.02
N THR A 88 15.33 -9.83 9.68
CA THR A 88 14.07 -10.51 9.97
C THR A 88 13.87 -10.68 11.46
N VAL A 89 12.73 -10.24 11.98
CA VAL A 89 12.29 -10.43 13.37
C VAL A 89 11.29 -11.56 13.44
N GLU A 90 10.30 -11.57 12.56
CA GLU A 90 9.35 -12.65 12.40
C GLU A 90 9.35 -13.12 10.95
N CYS A 91 9.54 -14.43 10.76
CA CYS A 91 9.54 -15.03 9.43
C CYS A 91 8.19 -14.89 8.75
N TYR A 92 8.21 -14.91 7.43
CA TYR A 92 7.02 -14.82 6.60
C TYR A 92 5.99 -15.89 6.97
N ARG A 93 4.73 -15.48 7.05
CA ARG A 93 3.58 -16.36 7.27
C ARG A 93 2.59 -16.24 6.12
N ASP A 94 2.25 -17.37 5.51
CA ASP A 94 1.30 -17.42 4.39
C ASP A 94 -0.10 -16.96 4.79
N GLU A 95 -0.52 -17.24 6.01
CA GLU A 95 -1.88 -16.91 6.48
C GLU A 95 -2.16 -15.42 6.45
N THR A 96 -1.14 -14.60 6.73
CA THR A 96 -1.28 -13.16 6.78
C THR A 96 -0.60 -12.44 5.62
N ASP A 97 0.20 -13.15 4.83
CA ASP A 97 1.10 -12.58 3.83
C ASP A 97 2.01 -11.50 4.42
N ARG A 98 2.57 -11.77 5.60
CA ARG A 98 3.41 -10.80 6.31
C ARG A 98 4.69 -11.41 6.86
N GLU A 99 5.74 -10.62 6.81
CA GLU A 99 6.96 -10.81 7.57
C GLU A 99 7.30 -9.49 8.26
N TYR A 100 8.00 -9.56 9.38
CA TYR A 100 8.37 -8.37 10.15
C TYR A 100 9.87 -8.27 10.24
N LEU A 101 10.39 -7.07 9.98
CA LEU A 101 11.81 -6.82 9.89
C LEU A 101 12.17 -5.56 10.68
N LYS A 102 13.44 -5.43 11.04
CA LYS A 102 13.97 -4.25 11.71
C LYS A 102 15.21 -3.74 11.00
N GLY A 103 15.51 -2.48 11.20
CA GLY A 103 16.68 -1.84 10.65
C GLY A 103 16.42 -0.37 10.38
N MET A 104 17.17 0.17 9.45
CA MET A 104 17.05 1.56 9.04
C MET A 104 16.81 1.63 7.53
N GLY A 105 16.00 2.58 7.13
CA GLY A 105 15.65 2.78 5.72
C GLY A 105 15.66 4.24 5.34
N THR A 106 15.14 4.50 4.15
CA THR A 106 14.93 5.86 3.65
C THR A 106 13.54 6.32 4.08
N THR A 107 13.43 7.55 4.54
CA THR A 107 12.16 8.13 4.99
C THR A 107 11.67 9.16 3.98
N GLU A 108 10.42 9.03 3.59
CA GLU A 108 9.73 10.02 2.75
C GLU A 108 8.43 10.45 3.40
N GLN A 109 8.04 11.70 3.19
CA GLN A 109 6.77 12.22 3.66
C GLN A 109 5.77 12.22 2.50
N VAL A 110 4.57 11.69 2.78
CA VAL A 110 3.47 11.60 1.81
C VAL A 110 2.29 12.40 2.36
N ARG A 111 1.55 13.04 1.49
CA ARG A 111 0.45 13.94 1.85
C ARG A 111 -0.79 13.70 1.00
N GLU A 112 -1.85 14.40 1.37
CA GLU A 112 -3.14 14.33 0.70
C GLU A 112 -3.00 14.46 -0.83
N GLY A 113 -3.71 13.60 -1.53
CA GLY A 113 -3.73 13.53 -3.00
C GLY A 113 -2.67 12.64 -3.62
N GLN A 114 -1.64 12.27 -2.86
CA GLN A 114 -0.57 11.40 -3.37
C GLN A 114 -0.94 9.93 -3.28
N ILE A 115 -0.33 9.13 -4.14
CA ILE A 115 -0.47 7.68 -4.15
C ILE A 115 0.90 7.05 -3.97
N VAL A 116 0.98 6.07 -3.08
CA VAL A 116 2.20 5.30 -2.81
C VAL A 116 1.98 3.86 -3.24
N ILE A 117 2.92 3.31 -3.98
CA ILE A 117 2.92 1.89 -4.35
C ILE A 117 4.05 1.21 -3.61
N CYS A 118 3.68 0.29 -2.74
CA CYS A 118 4.60 -0.51 -1.93
C CYS A 118 4.81 -1.85 -2.61
N GLU A 119 5.98 -2.04 -3.18
CA GLU A 119 6.32 -3.25 -3.92
C GLU A 119 6.80 -4.37 -2.99
N ASN A 120 6.77 -5.61 -3.45
CA ASN A 120 7.00 -6.77 -2.61
C ASN A 120 8.48 -7.11 -2.34
N HIS A 121 9.44 -6.41 -2.97
CA HIS A 121 10.86 -6.60 -2.68
C HIS A 121 11.37 -5.68 -1.56
N GLU A 122 10.53 -4.76 -1.12
CA GLU A 122 10.83 -3.82 -0.03
C GLU A 122 9.91 -4.06 1.16
N ALA A 123 10.33 -3.59 2.32
CA ALA A 123 9.49 -3.55 3.52
C ALA A 123 9.28 -2.10 3.95
N TYR A 124 8.20 -1.85 4.65
CA TYR A 124 7.71 -0.50 4.94
C TYR A 124 7.32 -0.37 6.40
N ARG A 125 7.58 0.83 6.95
CA ARG A 125 7.14 1.20 8.28
C ARG A 125 6.43 2.55 8.19
N PHE A 126 5.16 2.60 8.58
CA PHE A 126 4.36 3.80 8.52
C PHE A 126 4.39 4.51 9.86
N ILE A 127 4.61 5.83 9.84
CA ILE A 127 4.78 6.66 11.03
C ILE A 127 3.76 7.80 10.96
N SER A 128 2.79 7.79 11.87
CA SER A 128 1.73 8.79 11.91
C SER A 128 1.60 9.36 13.32
N GLU A 129 1.80 10.66 13.47
CA GLU A 129 1.61 11.38 14.73
C GLU A 129 0.15 11.82 14.90
N GLU A 130 -0.55 12.06 13.78
CA GLU A 130 -1.92 12.48 13.72
C GLU A 130 -2.73 11.53 12.85
N PRO A 131 -4.08 11.51 13.00
CA PRO A 131 -4.90 10.64 12.17
C PRO A 131 -4.71 10.90 10.69
N VAL A 132 -4.58 9.82 9.93
CA VAL A 132 -4.42 9.85 8.47
C VAL A 132 -5.56 9.04 7.87
N LYS A 133 -6.33 9.68 6.98
CA LYS A 133 -7.37 8.99 6.23
C LYS A 133 -6.82 8.60 4.87
N LYS A 134 -6.83 7.32 4.60
CA LYS A 134 -6.32 6.78 3.33
C LYS A 134 -7.06 5.52 2.91
N VAL A 135 -6.99 5.23 1.62
CA VAL A 135 -7.43 3.96 1.05
C VAL A 135 -6.22 3.07 0.89
N ILE A 136 -6.32 1.84 1.37
CA ILE A 136 -5.28 0.82 1.17
C ILE A 136 -5.84 -0.23 0.23
N LEU A 137 -5.16 -0.45 -0.87
CA LEU A 137 -5.54 -1.45 -1.86
C LEU A 137 -4.46 -2.52 -1.92
N ASN A 138 -4.85 -3.77 -1.74
CA ASN A 138 -3.95 -4.92 -1.87
C ASN A 138 -4.18 -5.53 -3.25
N VAL A 139 -3.18 -5.46 -4.10
CA VAL A 139 -3.25 -5.92 -5.48
C VAL A 139 -2.40 -7.18 -5.62
N THR A 140 -3.02 -8.30 -6.00
CA THR A 140 -2.30 -9.57 -6.10
C THR A 140 -1.27 -9.55 -7.21
N ILE A 141 -0.14 -10.20 -6.93
CA ILE A 141 0.93 -10.43 -7.89
C ILE A 141 0.81 -11.88 -8.34
N GLU A 142 0.75 -12.09 -9.64
CA GLU A 142 0.73 -13.42 -10.20
C GLU A 142 2.02 -13.65 -10.96
N ASP A 143 2.64 -14.83 -10.74
CA ASP A 143 3.90 -15.21 -11.38
C ASP A 143 5.02 -14.18 -11.16
N GLY A 144 4.98 -13.46 -10.03
CA GLY A 144 6.00 -12.49 -9.66
C GLY A 144 5.91 -11.14 -10.34
N TYR A 145 4.92 -10.91 -11.19
CA TYR A 145 4.71 -9.62 -11.85
C TYR A 145 3.24 -9.42 -12.22
N PHE A 146 2.90 -8.18 -12.60
CA PHE A 146 1.54 -7.85 -12.95
C PHE A 146 1.19 -8.23 -14.37
N HIS A 147 0.10 -8.92 -14.50
CA HIS A 147 -0.53 -9.23 -15.78
C HIS A 147 -1.83 -8.46 -15.92
N ASN A 148 -2.25 -8.26 -17.17
CA ASN A 148 -3.57 -7.74 -17.49
C ASN A 148 -4.61 -8.86 -17.34
N LYS A 149 -5.22 -8.92 -16.18
CA LYS A 149 -6.25 -9.91 -15.93
C LYS A 149 -7.55 -9.31 -15.49
#